data_2e0713340478e53a80f517961808161a
#
_entry.id   2e0713340478e53a80f517961808161a
#
_cell.length_a   1.000
_cell.length_b   1.000
_cell.length_c   1.000
_cell.angle_alpha   90.00
_cell.angle_beta   90.00
_cell.angle_gamma   90.00
#
_symmetry.space_group_name_H-M   'P 1'
#
loop_
_entity.id
_entity.type
_entity.pdbx_description
1 polymer ?
#
loop_
_entity_poly.entity_id
_entity_poly.type
_entity_poly.pdbx_seq_one_letter_code
_entity_poly.pdbx_strand_id
1 'polypeptide(L)'
;MRGIVRNHGGGTVGQMTAMSLDRADSTPKSGASRGELWLVALLTLGALVLRLPFLGDHNADIDEQLYALIGSQMLQGQLPFVDLWDRKPFGLFLLFGLADASGLPAPWSYQLMATGFIVIGALLLRRLALLLVDRGTATVAALLYIVLMTIYGSHSAQTEAFHVPAMLAMALLVRDIRHPNALRRAWFAMLIGGLALQVKYTVFPQCVFFGLWALWGRYRAGRTLSQLVAIAAGFAALGLLPTIGVGLFYLAIGGWEEFWFANFVSFFLRAPAPMGRFADQYTIFVMPLVVLTVAGLY
;
A
#
# COMPACT_ATOMS: atom_id res chain seq x y z
N MET A 1 -17.64 -65.84 -55.53
CA MET A 1 -18.73 -66.48 -54.76
C MET A 1 -19.24 -65.43 -53.85
N ARG A 2 -20.38 -64.86 -54.15
CA ARG A 2 -21.69 -64.98 -53.46
C ARG A 2 -21.52 -64.56 -51.99
N GLY A 3 -22.19 -63.59 -51.43
CA GLY A 3 -23.39 -62.85 -51.83
C GLY A 3 -24.06 -62.34 -50.60
N ILE A 4 -24.99 -61.39 -50.83
CA ILE A 4 -26.18 -61.05 -50.02
C ILE A 4 -25.95 -60.09 -48.85
N VAL A 5 -26.19 -58.80 -49.05
CA VAL A 5 -27.39 -57.95 -48.86
C VAL A 5 -28.30 -58.38 -47.70
N ARG A 6 -28.44 -57.51 -46.70
CA ARG A 6 -29.77 -57.08 -46.26
C ARG A 6 -29.69 -55.80 -45.43
N ASN A 7 -30.43 -54.86 -45.93
CA ASN A 7 -30.93 -53.60 -45.38
C ASN A 7 -32.01 -53.92 -44.31
N HIS A 8 -32.10 -53.06 -43.30
CA HIS A 8 -33.27 -52.59 -42.55
C HIS A 8 -32.73 -51.98 -41.26
N GLY A 9 -33.06 -50.84 -40.83
CA GLY A 9 -34.12 -49.89 -41.02
C GLY A 9 -34.00 -48.82 -39.94
N GLY A 10 -34.27 -47.69 -40.33
CA GLY A 10 -35.18 -46.79 -39.71
C GLY A 10 -34.96 -46.29 -38.26
N GLY A 11 -34.88 -44.99 -38.17
CA GLY A 11 -35.39 -44.21 -37.02
C GLY A 11 -34.31 -43.85 -36.02
N THR A 12 -34.06 -42.69 -35.86
CA THR A 12 -34.71 -41.53 -35.32
C THR A 12 -33.69 -40.38 -35.33
N VAL A 13 -34.03 -39.34 -36.00
CA VAL A 13 -33.38 -38.03 -35.86
C VAL A 13 -33.73 -37.54 -34.46
N GLY A 14 -32.80 -37.80 -33.54
CA GLY A 14 -32.84 -37.19 -32.19
C GLY A 14 -32.55 -35.70 -32.31
N GLN A 15 -33.58 -34.93 -32.09
CA GLN A 15 -33.49 -33.47 -31.89
C GLN A 15 -32.39 -33.19 -30.89
N MET A 16 -31.26 -32.66 -31.34
CA MET A 16 -30.36 -31.92 -30.48
C MET A 16 -31.06 -30.62 -30.10
N THR A 17 -31.75 -30.65 -28.96
CA THR A 17 -32.26 -29.50 -28.27
C THR A 17 -31.11 -28.51 -28.06
N ALA A 18 -31.15 -27.42 -28.79
CA ALA A 18 -30.28 -26.28 -28.53
C ALA A 18 -30.50 -25.84 -27.11
N MET A 19 -29.60 -26.21 -26.20
CA MET A 19 -29.51 -25.70 -24.87
C MET A 19 -29.03 -24.24 -25.03
N SER A 20 -29.98 -23.32 -25.11
CA SER A 20 -29.76 -21.88 -25.04
C SER A 20 -29.04 -21.60 -23.69
N LEU A 21 -27.74 -21.41 -23.79
CA LEU A 21 -26.95 -20.81 -22.72
C LEU A 21 -27.50 -19.40 -22.54
N ASP A 22 -28.49 -19.27 -21.69
CA ASP A 22 -28.93 -18.01 -21.11
C ASP A 22 -27.77 -17.50 -20.26
N ARG A 23 -26.83 -16.85 -20.93
CA ARG A 23 -25.78 -16.08 -20.29
C ARG A 23 -26.48 -14.90 -19.65
N ALA A 24 -26.90 -15.08 -18.42
CA ALA A 24 -27.33 -13.98 -17.57
C ALA A 24 -26.24 -12.90 -17.64
N ASP A 25 -26.58 -11.87 -18.39
CA ASP A 25 -25.79 -10.64 -18.52
C ASP A 25 -25.83 -9.93 -17.15
N SER A 26 -24.97 -10.39 -16.23
CA SER A 26 -24.77 -9.75 -14.95
C SER A 26 -23.88 -8.53 -15.18
N THR A 27 -24.49 -7.47 -15.70
CA THR A 27 -23.91 -6.14 -15.59
C THR A 27 -23.51 -5.93 -14.12
N PRO A 28 -22.25 -5.57 -13.81
CA PRO A 28 -21.84 -5.33 -12.44
C PRO A 28 -22.66 -4.14 -11.92
N LYS A 29 -23.57 -4.41 -10.97
CA LYS A 29 -24.28 -3.34 -10.26
C LYS A 29 -23.23 -2.43 -9.62
N SER A 30 -23.10 -1.23 -10.14
CA SER A 30 -22.16 -0.18 -9.73
C SER A 30 -22.60 0.51 -8.44
N GLY A 31 -22.85 -0.24 -7.39
CA GLY A 31 -23.15 0.26 -6.05
C GLY A 31 -22.53 -0.68 -5.02
N ALA A 32 -21.86 -0.12 -4.00
CA ALA A 32 -21.42 -0.92 -2.85
C ALA A 32 -22.59 -1.67 -2.26
N SER A 33 -22.47 -2.96 -2.04
CA SER A 33 -23.53 -3.74 -1.39
C SER A 33 -23.76 -3.21 0.04
N ARG A 34 -24.98 -3.35 0.59
CA ARG A 34 -25.25 -2.97 1.99
C ARG A 34 -24.23 -3.59 2.96
N GLY A 35 -23.81 -4.84 2.71
CA GLY A 35 -22.79 -5.52 3.51
C GLY A 35 -21.42 -4.87 3.44
N GLU A 36 -21.02 -4.34 2.29
CA GLU A 36 -19.75 -3.60 2.16
C GLU A 36 -19.79 -2.26 2.89
N LEU A 37 -20.92 -1.55 2.84
CA LEU A 37 -21.09 -0.31 3.60
C LEU A 37 -21.01 -0.55 5.10
N TRP A 38 -21.69 -1.59 5.61
CA TRP A 38 -21.61 -1.98 7.02
C TRP A 38 -20.19 -2.39 7.44
N LEU A 39 -19.45 -3.07 6.57
CA LEU A 39 -18.05 -3.40 6.81
C LEU A 39 -17.18 -2.15 6.94
N VAL A 40 -17.31 -1.21 6.01
CA VAL A 40 -16.56 0.06 6.06
C VAL A 40 -16.90 0.81 7.34
N ALA A 41 -18.20 0.89 7.69
CA ALA A 41 -18.64 1.53 8.93
C ALA A 41 -18.05 0.85 10.18
N LEU A 42 -18.04 -0.48 10.24
CA LEU A 42 -17.44 -1.25 11.34
C LEU A 42 -15.94 -0.95 11.48
N LEU A 43 -15.19 -1.01 10.38
CA LEU A 43 -13.74 -0.76 10.41
C LEU A 43 -13.44 0.70 10.78
N THR A 44 -14.23 1.64 10.27
CA THR A 44 -14.08 3.07 10.60
C THR A 44 -14.40 3.32 12.08
N LEU A 45 -15.50 2.76 12.58
CA LEU A 45 -15.85 2.88 13.99
C LEU A 45 -14.78 2.25 14.89
N GLY A 46 -14.30 1.05 14.54
CA GLY A 46 -13.21 0.39 15.27
C GLY A 46 -11.94 1.22 15.31
N ALA A 47 -11.55 1.81 14.17
CA ALA A 47 -10.39 2.69 14.10
C ALA A 47 -10.57 3.96 14.95
N LEU A 48 -11.74 4.60 14.89
CA LEU A 48 -12.05 5.80 15.68
C LEU A 48 -12.07 5.49 17.19
N VAL A 49 -12.71 4.41 17.60
CA VAL A 49 -12.81 4.02 19.03
C VAL A 49 -11.41 3.75 19.61
N LEU A 50 -10.58 3.00 18.91
CA LEU A 50 -9.23 2.69 19.40
C LEU A 50 -8.31 3.93 19.44
N ARG A 51 -8.53 4.89 18.58
CA ARG A 51 -7.73 6.11 18.48
C ARG A 51 -8.32 7.28 19.28
N LEU A 52 -9.53 7.14 19.81
CA LEU A 52 -10.23 8.18 20.56
C LEU A 52 -9.40 8.79 21.70
N PRO A 53 -8.61 8.02 22.48
CA PRO A 53 -7.77 8.59 23.55
C PRO A 53 -6.69 9.55 23.06
N PHE A 54 -6.33 9.48 21.76
CA PHE A 54 -5.26 10.26 21.14
C PHE A 54 -5.78 11.38 20.24
N LEU A 55 -7.05 11.31 19.84
CA LEU A 55 -7.66 12.30 18.95
C LEU A 55 -7.78 13.66 19.66
N GLY A 56 -7.19 14.69 19.04
CA GLY A 56 -7.18 16.04 19.58
C GLY A 56 -6.04 16.31 20.58
N ASP A 57 -5.27 15.29 20.97
CA ASP A 57 -4.11 15.46 21.82
C ASP A 57 -2.87 15.85 20.99
N HIS A 58 -2.34 17.05 21.22
CA HIS A 58 -1.11 17.55 20.59
C HIS A 58 0.12 16.76 21.03
N ASN A 59 0.09 16.13 22.19
CA ASN A 59 1.21 15.37 22.75
C ASN A 59 1.12 13.87 22.43
N ALA A 60 0.16 13.45 21.60
CA ALA A 60 0.03 12.06 21.22
C ALA A 60 1.32 11.50 20.58
N ASP A 61 2.00 12.32 19.77
CA ASP A 61 3.33 12.02 19.24
C ASP A 61 4.11 13.30 18.91
N ILE A 62 5.38 13.35 19.30
CA ILE A 62 6.24 14.54 19.12
C ILE A 62 6.59 14.72 17.63
N ASP A 63 6.87 13.65 16.92
CA ASP A 63 7.28 13.72 15.51
C ASP A 63 6.20 14.37 14.64
N GLU A 64 4.93 14.07 14.87
CA GLU A 64 3.83 14.61 14.07
C GLU A 64 3.60 16.12 14.27
N GLN A 65 3.93 16.65 15.46
CA GLN A 65 3.88 18.09 15.68
C GLN A 65 4.87 18.82 14.76
N LEU A 66 6.08 18.27 14.61
CA LEU A 66 7.08 18.81 13.70
C LEU A 66 6.62 18.70 12.24
N TYR A 67 6.03 17.56 11.84
CA TYR A 67 5.49 17.41 10.48
C TYR A 67 4.35 18.39 10.21
N ALA A 68 3.47 18.60 11.20
CA ALA A 68 2.37 19.57 11.10
C ALA A 68 2.87 20.99 10.99
N LEU A 69 3.87 21.36 11.79
CA LEU A 69 4.51 22.66 11.71
C LEU A 69 5.10 22.90 10.32
N ILE A 70 5.92 21.96 9.81
CA ILE A 70 6.54 22.08 8.49
C ILE A 70 5.46 22.13 7.40
N GLY A 71 4.44 21.27 7.48
CA GLY A 71 3.33 21.24 6.52
C GLY A 71 2.53 22.54 6.48
N SER A 72 2.23 23.13 7.64
CA SER A 72 1.55 24.42 7.73
C SER A 72 2.41 25.57 7.18
N GLN A 73 3.70 25.58 7.49
CA GLN A 73 4.63 26.58 6.98
C GLN A 73 4.83 26.49 5.45
N MET A 74 4.71 25.29 4.87
CA MET A 74 4.70 25.13 3.40
C MET A 74 3.55 25.88 2.75
N LEU A 75 2.37 25.93 3.36
CA LEU A 75 1.23 26.72 2.87
C LEU A 75 1.48 28.24 2.93
N GLN A 76 2.43 28.66 3.72
CA GLN A 76 2.86 30.07 3.85
C GLN A 76 4.07 30.39 2.95
N GLY A 77 4.49 29.42 2.11
CA GLY A 77 5.60 29.59 1.16
C GLY A 77 6.98 29.26 1.71
N GLN A 78 7.11 28.76 2.95
CA GLN A 78 8.37 28.23 3.46
C GLN A 78 8.64 26.82 2.92
N LEU A 79 9.90 26.50 2.75
CA LEU A 79 10.33 25.26 2.13
C LEU A 79 10.97 24.31 3.14
N PRO A 80 10.51 23.06 3.22
CA PRO A 80 11.23 22.01 3.93
C PRO A 80 12.69 21.96 3.46
N PHE A 81 13.59 21.58 4.35
CA PHE A 81 15.04 21.48 4.15
C PHE A 81 15.77 22.82 4.04
N VAL A 82 15.15 23.86 3.46
CA VAL A 82 15.75 25.19 3.30
C VAL A 82 15.43 26.08 4.51
N ASP A 83 14.15 26.32 4.76
CA ASP A 83 13.70 27.19 5.87
C ASP A 83 13.49 26.39 7.16
N LEU A 84 13.04 25.15 7.05
CA LEU A 84 12.76 24.24 8.17
C LEU A 84 13.46 22.91 7.95
N TRP A 85 14.34 22.55 8.87
CA TRP A 85 15.15 21.36 8.70
C TRP A 85 14.50 20.12 9.31
N ASP A 86 14.35 19.09 8.51
CA ASP A 86 14.12 17.70 8.91
C ASP A 86 14.68 16.77 7.79
N ARG A 87 14.84 15.49 8.11
CA ARG A 87 15.35 14.46 7.19
C ARG A 87 14.26 13.54 6.65
N LYS A 88 12.99 13.83 6.92
CA LYS A 88 11.88 13.04 6.35
C LYS A 88 11.64 13.45 4.90
N PRO A 89 11.11 12.54 4.06
CA PRO A 89 10.83 12.89 2.67
C PRO A 89 9.77 13.98 2.53
N PHE A 90 9.88 14.76 1.46
CA PHE A 90 9.02 15.90 1.15
C PHE A 90 7.52 15.59 1.18
N GLY A 91 7.12 14.41 0.64
CA GLY A 91 5.71 14.04 0.56
C GLY A 91 5.04 13.83 1.92
N LEU A 92 5.80 13.54 2.98
CA LEU A 92 5.26 13.50 4.33
C LEU A 92 4.76 14.89 4.75
N PHE A 93 5.57 15.92 4.58
CA PHE A 93 5.20 17.30 4.92
C PHE A 93 4.04 17.79 4.05
N LEU A 94 4.02 17.40 2.76
CA LEU A 94 2.91 17.69 1.88
C LEU A 94 1.59 17.07 2.37
N LEU A 95 1.60 15.84 2.90
CA LEU A 95 0.41 15.22 3.49
C LEU A 95 -0.10 16.04 4.68
N PHE A 96 0.79 16.49 5.57
CA PHE A 96 0.40 17.31 6.71
C PHE A 96 -0.08 18.70 6.26
N GLY A 97 0.55 19.30 5.25
CA GLY A 97 0.07 20.54 4.65
C GLY A 97 -1.33 20.40 4.03
N LEU A 98 -1.60 19.27 3.33
CA LEU A 98 -2.93 18.96 2.81
C LEU A 98 -3.96 18.77 3.94
N ALA A 99 -3.56 18.17 5.06
CA ALA A 99 -4.42 18.06 6.23
C ALA A 99 -4.75 19.44 6.81
N ASP A 100 -3.77 20.32 6.94
CA ASP A 100 -3.96 21.70 7.42
C ASP A 100 -4.86 22.51 6.47
N ALA A 101 -4.65 22.37 5.15
CA ALA A 101 -5.50 23.00 4.12
C ALA A 101 -6.97 22.56 4.15
N SER A 102 -7.31 21.48 4.88
CA SER A 102 -8.71 21.04 5.05
C SER A 102 -9.54 22.02 5.89
N GLY A 103 -8.91 22.93 6.63
CA GLY A 103 -9.55 23.87 7.55
C GLY A 103 -9.94 23.28 8.90
N LEU A 104 -9.70 21.98 9.12
CA LEU A 104 -9.84 21.40 10.46
C LEU A 104 -8.64 21.81 11.32
N PRO A 105 -8.84 22.14 12.60
CA PRO A 105 -7.72 22.51 13.47
C PRO A 105 -6.78 21.33 13.70
N ALA A 106 -5.47 21.60 13.76
CA ALA A 106 -4.50 20.62 14.25
C ALA A 106 -4.75 20.35 15.75
N PRO A 107 -4.58 19.10 16.24
CA PRO A 107 -4.10 17.91 15.51
C PRO A 107 -5.23 17.09 14.83
N TRP A 108 -6.49 17.46 14.96
CA TRP A 108 -7.63 16.73 14.40
C TRP A 108 -7.48 16.47 12.89
N SER A 109 -7.00 17.45 12.12
CA SER A 109 -6.88 17.35 10.66
C SER A 109 -6.02 16.19 10.24
N TYR A 110 -4.79 16.10 10.71
CA TYR A 110 -3.86 15.03 10.31
C TYR A 110 -4.16 13.69 11.01
N GLN A 111 -4.70 13.70 12.24
CA GLN A 111 -5.08 12.47 12.94
C GLN A 111 -6.27 11.77 12.30
N LEU A 112 -7.28 12.51 11.84
CA LEU A 112 -8.41 11.97 11.10
C LEU A 112 -7.99 11.49 9.71
N MET A 113 -7.11 12.23 9.03
CA MET A 113 -6.52 11.78 7.77
C MET A 113 -5.79 10.45 7.95
N ALA A 114 -4.92 10.33 8.96
CA ALA A 114 -4.21 9.08 9.27
C ALA A 114 -5.18 7.94 9.59
N THR A 115 -6.27 8.23 10.33
CA THR A 115 -7.32 7.25 10.61
C THR A 115 -7.96 6.73 9.32
N GLY A 116 -8.24 7.61 8.36
CA GLY A 116 -8.73 7.23 7.04
C GLY A 116 -7.77 6.31 6.29
N PHE A 117 -6.47 6.60 6.30
CA PHE A 117 -5.46 5.73 5.71
C PHE A 117 -5.38 4.36 6.39
N ILE A 118 -5.51 4.28 7.72
CA ILE A 118 -5.57 3.00 8.45
C ILE A 118 -6.80 2.19 8.02
N VAL A 119 -7.96 2.81 7.87
CA VAL A 119 -9.17 2.12 7.36
C VAL A 119 -8.95 1.61 5.94
N ILE A 120 -8.34 2.41 5.06
CA ILE A 120 -7.95 1.96 3.71
C ILE A 120 -7.01 0.76 3.81
N GLY A 121 -6.00 0.80 4.68
CA GLY A 121 -5.09 -0.33 4.92
C GLY A 121 -5.82 -1.59 5.37
N ALA A 122 -6.75 -1.47 6.31
CA ALA A 122 -7.57 -2.58 6.78
C ALA A 122 -8.42 -3.21 5.67
N LEU A 123 -9.00 -2.40 4.79
CA LEU A 123 -9.76 -2.87 3.62
C LEU A 123 -8.85 -3.57 2.59
N LEU A 124 -7.65 -3.05 2.36
CA LEU A 124 -6.66 -3.65 1.46
C LEU A 124 -6.15 -4.99 2.02
N LEU A 125 -5.84 -5.04 3.32
CA LEU A 125 -5.43 -6.28 3.99
C LEU A 125 -6.54 -7.32 3.94
N ARG A 126 -7.79 -6.93 4.21
CA ARG A 126 -8.92 -7.84 4.07
C ARG A 126 -9.03 -8.43 2.67
N ARG A 127 -8.83 -7.61 1.62
CA ARG A 127 -8.83 -8.09 0.23
C ARG A 127 -7.70 -9.10 -0.04
N LEU A 128 -6.54 -8.93 0.57
CA LEU A 128 -5.45 -9.90 0.52
C LEU A 128 -5.82 -11.19 1.28
N ALA A 129 -6.35 -11.07 2.48
CA ALA A 129 -6.74 -12.20 3.32
C ALA A 129 -7.83 -13.07 2.66
N LEU A 130 -8.78 -12.47 1.94
CA LEU A 130 -9.82 -13.18 1.19
C LEU A 130 -9.29 -14.11 0.08
N LEU A 131 -8.00 -14.03 -0.26
CA LEU A 131 -7.37 -14.98 -1.18
C LEU A 131 -7.02 -16.31 -0.49
N LEU A 132 -6.98 -16.32 0.83
CA LEU A 132 -6.48 -17.44 1.65
C LEU A 132 -7.53 -17.98 2.62
N VAL A 133 -8.45 -17.11 3.10
CA VAL A 133 -9.40 -17.42 4.17
C VAL A 133 -10.81 -16.91 3.84
N ASP A 134 -11.79 -17.36 4.62
CA ASP A 134 -13.20 -16.95 4.51
C ASP A 134 -13.42 -15.47 4.90
N ARG A 135 -14.64 -14.98 4.64
CA ARG A 135 -15.01 -13.57 4.88
C ARG A 135 -14.94 -13.15 6.33
N GLY A 136 -15.28 -14.04 7.26
CA GLY A 136 -15.24 -13.77 8.69
C GLY A 136 -13.81 -13.59 9.18
N THR A 137 -12.97 -14.58 8.90
CA THR A 137 -11.54 -14.57 9.24
C THR A 137 -10.81 -13.38 8.60
N ALA A 138 -11.11 -13.06 7.33
CA ALA A 138 -10.54 -11.88 6.67
C ALA A 138 -10.96 -10.56 7.33
N THR A 139 -12.18 -10.50 7.88
CA THR A 139 -12.65 -9.31 8.63
C THR A 139 -11.96 -9.20 9.98
N VAL A 140 -11.77 -10.32 10.68
CA VAL A 140 -10.98 -10.36 11.93
C VAL A 140 -9.54 -9.91 11.68
N ALA A 141 -8.90 -10.35 10.59
CA ALA A 141 -7.57 -9.89 10.20
C ALA A 141 -7.51 -8.37 9.98
N ALA A 142 -8.54 -7.78 9.35
CA ALA A 142 -8.62 -6.34 9.16
C ALA A 142 -8.80 -5.57 10.48
N LEU A 143 -9.60 -6.09 11.41
CA LEU A 143 -9.75 -5.51 12.75
C LEU A 143 -8.44 -5.62 13.54
N LEU A 144 -7.79 -6.78 13.48
CA LEU A 144 -6.49 -6.99 14.12
C LEU A 144 -5.42 -6.03 13.57
N TYR A 145 -5.43 -5.76 12.27
CA TYR A 145 -4.56 -4.75 11.68
C TYR A 145 -4.75 -3.37 12.32
N ILE A 146 -5.99 -2.92 12.53
CA ILE A 146 -6.28 -1.63 13.18
C ILE A 146 -5.75 -1.63 14.62
N VAL A 147 -5.96 -2.71 15.37
CA VAL A 147 -5.44 -2.87 16.74
C VAL A 147 -3.91 -2.81 16.75
N LEU A 148 -3.25 -3.59 15.89
CA LEU A 148 -1.80 -3.64 15.82
C LEU A 148 -1.19 -2.30 15.40
N MET A 149 -1.78 -1.60 14.44
CA MET A 149 -1.34 -0.25 14.05
C MET A 149 -1.39 0.71 15.24
N THR A 150 -2.41 0.63 16.07
CA THR A 150 -2.54 1.47 17.27
C THR A 150 -1.48 1.11 18.32
N ILE A 151 -1.27 -0.17 18.60
CA ILE A 151 -0.32 -0.65 19.63
C ILE A 151 1.14 -0.40 19.22
N TYR A 152 1.47 -0.59 17.94
CA TYR A 152 2.85 -0.49 17.43
C TYR A 152 3.22 0.91 16.92
N GLY A 153 2.69 1.96 17.55
CA GLY A 153 3.17 3.34 17.40
C GLY A 153 2.42 4.18 16.37
N SER A 154 1.41 3.64 15.69
CA SER A 154 0.57 4.46 14.79
C SER A 154 -0.79 4.79 15.42
N HIS A 155 -0.81 5.04 16.71
CA HIS A 155 -1.99 5.49 17.44
C HIS A 155 -2.43 6.92 17.04
N SER A 156 -1.53 7.72 16.50
CA SER A 156 -1.80 9.04 15.95
C SER A 156 -1.42 9.11 14.46
N ALA A 157 -0.65 10.07 13.98
CA ALA A 157 -0.38 10.27 12.54
C ALA A 157 1.07 9.92 12.15
N GLN A 158 1.61 8.85 12.71
CA GLN A 158 2.93 8.35 12.34
C GLN A 158 3.00 7.89 10.88
N THR A 159 4.19 7.89 10.33
CA THR A 159 4.46 7.57 8.92
C THR A 159 3.91 6.21 8.48
N GLU A 160 3.82 5.25 9.41
CA GLU A 160 3.28 3.91 9.19
C GLU A 160 1.81 3.95 8.76
N ALA A 161 1.03 4.86 9.31
CA ALA A 161 -0.37 5.04 8.93
C ALA A 161 -0.53 5.30 7.42
N PHE A 162 0.41 6.01 6.82
CA PHE A 162 0.36 6.42 5.42
C PHE A 162 1.02 5.42 4.47
N HIS A 163 2.22 4.90 4.81
CA HIS A 163 2.94 4.06 3.85
C HIS A 163 2.53 2.58 3.88
N VAL A 164 2.05 2.03 5.00
CA VAL A 164 1.63 0.62 5.07
C VAL A 164 0.46 0.33 4.12
N PRO A 165 -0.59 1.17 4.01
CA PRO A 165 -1.62 0.98 2.98
C PRO A 165 -1.07 0.96 1.56
N ALA A 166 -0.04 1.75 1.25
CA ALA A 166 0.61 1.74 -0.05
C ALA A 166 1.31 0.39 -0.32
N MET A 167 2.00 -0.17 0.68
CA MET A 167 2.61 -1.52 0.57
C MET A 167 1.56 -2.61 0.34
N LEU A 168 0.43 -2.54 1.03
CA LEU A 168 -0.70 -3.47 0.83
C LEU A 168 -1.31 -3.33 -0.57
N ALA A 169 -1.42 -2.11 -1.08
CA ALA A 169 -1.88 -1.85 -2.44
C ALA A 169 -0.91 -2.43 -3.48
N MET A 170 0.41 -2.25 -3.30
CA MET A 170 1.43 -2.86 -4.16
C MET A 170 1.31 -4.38 -4.15
N ALA A 171 1.19 -5.01 -2.98
CA ALA A 171 1.01 -6.46 -2.85
C ALA A 171 -0.21 -6.95 -3.63
N LEU A 172 -1.35 -6.27 -3.50
CA LEU A 172 -2.57 -6.59 -4.26
C LEU A 172 -2.38 -6.46 -5.76
N LEU A 173 -1.66 -5.46 -6.23
CA LEU A 173 -1.42 -5.25 -7.66
C LEU A 173 -0.53 -6.32 -8.26
N VAL A 174 0.54 -6.74 -7.54
CA VAL A 174 1.51 -7.71 -8.07
C VAL A 174 1.25 -9.16 -7.65
N ARG A 175 0.19 -9.44 -6.87
CA ARG A 175 -0.11 -10.78 -6.32
C ARG A 175 -0.20 -11.88 -7.38
N ASP A 176 -0.80 -11.56 -8.52
CA ASP A 176 -1.02 -12.50 -9.63
C ASP A 176 -0.13 -12.13 -10.82
N ILE A 177 1.03 -12.77 -10.87
CA ILE A 177 2.03 -12.57 -11.93
C ILE A 177 1.60 -13.16 -13.28
N ARG A 178 0.57 -14.02 -13.31
CA ARG A 178 0.03 -14.66 -14.52
C ARG A 178 -1.15 -13.88 -15.13
N HIS A 179 -1.67 -12.90 -14.40
CA HIS A 179 -2.80 -12.09 -14.88
C HIS A 179 -2.46 -11.42 -16.24
N PRO A 180 -3.39 -11.36 -17.21
CA PRO A 180 -3.16 -10.72 -18.52
C PRO A 180 -2.61 -9.29 -18.40
N ASN A 181 -3.08 -8.53 -17.42
CA ASN A 181 -2.64 -7.15 -17.16
C ASN A 181 -1.55 -7.05 -16.07
N ALA A 182 -0.82 -8.14 -15.74
CA ALA A 182 0.15 -8.13 -14.64
C ALA A 182 1.23 -7.04 -14.82
N LEU A 183 1.72 -6.83 -16.03
CA LEU A 183 2.71 -5.78 -16.30
C LEU A 183 2.15 -4.37 -16.03
N ARG A 184 0.94 -4.07 -16.52
CA ARG A 184 0.29 -2.77 -16.25
C ARG A 184 0.06 -2.55 -14.76
N ARG A 185 -0.37 -3.59 -14.03
CA ARG A 185 -0.52 -3.53 -12.57
C ARG A 185 0.80 -3.28 -11.86
N ALA A 186 1.89 -3.90 -12.34
CA ALA A 186 3.22 -3.68 -11.78
C ALA A 186 3.70 -2.23 -11.98
N TRP A 187 3.41 -1.59 -13.12
CA TRP A 187 3.71 -0.17 -13.32
C TRP A 187 3.01 0.72 -12.29
N PHE A 188 1.72 0.50 -12.04
CA PHE A 188 0.99 1.22 -10.99
C PHE A 188 1.55 0.93 -9.60
N ALA A 189 1.96 -0.31 -9.32
CA ALA A 189 2.59 -0.66 -8.05
C ALA A 189 3.90 0.13 -7.86
N MET A 190 4.75 0.25 -8.88
CA MET A 190 5.99 1.02 -8.77
C MET A 190 5.75 2.51 -8.53
N LEU A 191 4.74 3.08 -9.17
CA LEU A 191 4.35 4.48 -8.90
C LEU A 191 3.87 4.67 -7.45
N ILE A 192 3.04 3.75 -6.95
CA ILE A 192 2.59 3.77 -5.54
C ILE A 192 3.80 3.62 -4.60
N GLY A 193 4.76 2.76 -4.93
CA GLY A 193 6.02 2.62 -4.21
C GLY A 193 6.83 3.92 -4.18
N GLY A 194 6.92 4.61 -5.31
CA GLY A 194 7.56 5.92 -5.40
C GLY A 194 6.89 6.99 -4.53
N LEU A 195 5.57 7.01 -4.48
CA LEU A 195 4.81 7.88 -3.57
C LEU A 195 5.04 7.50 -2.09
N ALA A 196 5.11 6.21 -1.79
CA ALA A 196 5.39 5.74 -0.43
C ALA A 196 6.82 6.10 0.00
N LEU A 197 7.80 6.11 -0.91
CA LEU A 197 9.15 6.62 -0.65
C LEU A 197 9.16 8.10 -0.25
N GLN A 198 8.20 8.89 -0.75
CA GLN A 198 8.02 10.28 -0.33
C GLN A 198 7.42 10.43 1.08
N VAL A 199 7.01 9.34 1.70
CA VAL A 199 6.56 9.32 3.10
C VAL A 199 7.66 8.76 4.01
N LYS A 200 8.32 7.68 3.59
CA LYS A 200 9.37 7.01 4.40
C LYS A 200 10.34 6.24 3.51
N TYR A 201 11.63 6.57 3.55
CA TYR A 201 12.65 5.90 2.74
C TYR A 201 12.86 4.42 3.08
N THR A 202 12.57 4.01 4.31
CA THR A 202 12.76 2.62 4.75
C THR A 202 11.83 1.61 4.05
N VAL A 203 10.86 2.05 3.24
CA VAL A 203 10.05 1.18 2.39
C VAL A 203 10.75 0.75 1.09
N PHE A 204 11.93 1.29 0.82
CA PHE A 204 12.70 0.97 -0.40
C PHE A 204 12.92 -0.55 -0.61
N PRO A 205 13.35 -1.33 0.40
CA PRO A 205 13.50 -2.78 0.24
C PRO A 205 12.21 -3.50 -0.17
N GLN A 206 11.06 -3.09 0.39
CA GLN A 206 9.76 -3.64 0.03
C GLN A 206 9.38 -3.30 -1.43
N CYS A 207 9.65 -2.08 -1.87
CA CYS A 207 9.43 -1.66 -3.26
C CYS A 207 10.29 -2.49 -4.22
N VAL A 208 11.57 -2.71 -3.88
CA VAL A 208 12.47 -3.58 -4.66
C VAL A 208 11.95 -5.01 -4.70
N PHE A 209 11.51 -5.57 -3.57
CA PHE A 209 10.93 -6.89 -3.51
C PHE A 209 9.74 -7.04 -4.47
N PHE A 210 8.78 -6.12 -4.44
CA PHE A 210 7.61 -6.16 -5.33
C PHE A 210 8.00 -5.99 -6.80
N GLY A 211 9.01 -5.16 -7.09
CA GLY A 211 9.57 -5.02 -8.44
C GLY A 211 10.19 -6.33 -8.94
N LEU A 212 11.03 -6.97 -8.12
CA LEU A 212 11.65 -8.25 -8.44
C LEU A 212 10.60 -9.37 -8.60
N TRP A 213 9.58 -9.40 -7.77
CA TRP A 213 8.47 -10.33 -7.89
C TRP A 213 7.73 -10.18 -9.21
N ALA A 214 7.44 -8.95 -9.62
CA ALA A 214 6.83 -8.67 -10.93
C ALA A 214 7.75 -9.08 -12.10
N LEU A 215 9.05 -8.81 -12.01
CA LEU A 215 10.05 -9.23 -12.99
C LEU A 215 10.16 -10.75 -13.08
N TRP A 216 10.13 -11.46 -11.96
CA TRP A 216 10.07 -12.91 -11.92
C TRP A 216 8.89 -13.45 -12.72
N GLY A 217 7.72 -12.81 -12.58
CA GLY A 217 6.55 -13.16 -13.40
C GLY A 217 6.79 -12.98 -14.90
N ARG A 218 7.53 -11.96 -15.32
CA ARG A 218 7.88 -11.73 -16.73
C ARG A 218 8.93 -12.72 -17.23
N TYR A 219 9.91 -13.04 -16.41
CA TYR A 219 10.87 -14.11 -16.69
C TYR A 219 10.17 -15.46 -16.92
N ARG A 220 9.25 -15.84 -16.02
CA ARG A 220 8.43 -17.06 -16.15
C ARG A 220 7.52 -17.07 -17.38
N ALA A 221 7.18 -15.89 -17.90
CA ALA A 221 6.43 -15.72 -19.16
C ALA A 221 7.32 -15.73 -20.41
N GLY A 222 8.61 -16.11 -20.30
CA GLY A 222 9.53 -16.29 -21.43
C GLY A 222 10.10 -14.98 -21.99
N ARG A 223 10.11 -13.89 -21.21
CA ARG A 223 10.75 -12.64 -21.67
C ARG A 223 12.26 -12.78 -21.71
N THR A 224 12.89 -12.19 -22.73
CA THR A 224 14.34 -12.17 -22.88
C THR A 224 15.00 -11.30 -21.82
N LEU A 225 16.31 -11.52 -21.57
CA LEU A 225 17.06 -10.72 -20.60
C LEU A 225 17.03 -9.22 -20.92
N SER A 226 17.17 -8.85 -22.19
CA SER A 226 17.09 -7.44 -22.62
C SER A 226 15.72 -6.81 -22.31
N GLN A 227 14.62 -7.54 -22.51
CA GLN A 227 13.30 -7.10 -22.15
C GLN A 227 13.12 -6.96 -20.63
N LEU A 228 13.69 -7.88 -19.85
CA LEU A 228 13.65 -7.79 -18.38
C LEU A 228 14.43 -6.58 -17.86
N VAL A 229 15.60 -6.32 -18.42
CA VAL A 229 16.40 -5.12 -18.08
C VAL A 229 15.64 -3.84 -18.42
N ALA A 230 15.00 -3.76 -19.59
CA ALA A 230 14.19 -2.60 -19.98
C ALA A 230 12.99 -2.40 -19.03
N ILE A 231 12.30 -3.48 -18.65
CA ILE A 231 11.19 -3.41 -17.67
C ILE A 231 11.72 -2.97 -16.29
N ALA A 232 12.86 -3.51 -15.84
CA ALA A 232 13.46 -3.15 -14.56
C ALA A 232 13.87 -1.67 -14.53
N ALA A 233 14.49 -1.18 -15.60
CA ALA A 233 14.85 0.24 -15.74
C ALA A 233 13.61 1.13 -15.68
N GLY A 234 12.53 0.74 -16.37
CA GLY A 234 11.26 1.47 -16.30
C GLY A 234 10.63 1.43 -14.91
N PHE A 235 10.66 0.29 -14.20
CA PHE A 235 10.19 0.19 -12.81
C PHE A 235 10.97 1.13 -11.89
N ALA A 236 12.31 1.16 -12.03
CA ALA A 236 13.16 2.08 -11.28
C ALA A 236 12.84 3.54 -11.61
N ALA A 237 12.72 3.87 -12.90
CA ALA A 237 12.38 5.23 -13.33
C ALA A 237 11.04 5.70 -12.76
N LEU A 238 10.00 4.85 -12.82
CA LEU A 238 8.67 5.19 -12.32
C LEU A 238 8.62 5.25 -10.78
N GLY A 239 9.34 4.34 -10.10
CA GLY A 239 9.44 4.35 -8.64
C GLY A 239 10.24 5.55 -8.12
N LEU A 240 11.23 6.04 -8.86
CA LEU A 240 12.02 7.21 -8.48
C LEU A 240 11.41 8.54 -8.98
N LEU A 241 10.41 8.48 -9.87
CA LEU A 241 9.82 9.68 -10.48
C LEU A 241 9.39 10.74 -9.46
N PRO A 242 8.68 10.41 -8.34
CA PRO A 242 8.34 11.42 -7.34
C PRO A 242 9.57 12.05 -6.68
N THR A 243 10.59 11.25 -6.36
CA THR A 243 11.84 11.75 -5.76
C THR A 243 12.62 12.63 -6.72
N ILE A 244 12.71 12.23 -7.99
CA ILE A 244 13.33 13.03 -9.04
C ILE A 244 12.57 14.35 -9.23
N GLY A 245 11.24 14.31 -9.24
CA GLY A 245 10.40 15.51 -9.36
C GLY A 245 10.66 16.52 -8.25
N VAL A 246 10.71 16.05 -7.00
CA VAL A 246 11.07 16.90 -5.85
C VAL A 246 12.50 17.41 -5.97
N GLY A 247 13.46 16.56 -6.34
CA GLY A 247 14.86 16.97 -6.53
C GLY A 247 15.00 18.05 -7.60
N LEU A 248 14.31 17.90 -8.75
CA LEU A 248 14.30 18.90 -9.82
C LEU A 248 13.68 20.23 -9.37
N PHE A 249 12.63 20.18 -8.55
CA PHE A 249 12.04 21.37 -7.95
C PHE A 249 13.09 22.11 -7.10
N TYR A 250 13.78 21.42 -6.18
CA TYR A 250 14.83 22.04 -5.35
C TYR A 250 16.02 22.53 -6.16
N LEU A 251 16.39 21.82 -7.24
CA LEU A 251 17.42 22.28 -8.17
C LEU A 251 17.01 23.60 -8.85
N ALA A 252 15.76 23.72 -9.28
CA ALA A 252 15.25 24.90 -9.98
C ALA A 252 15.19 26.14 -9.09
N ILE A 253 14.97 26.00 -7.78
CA ILE A 253 14.91 27.10 -6.81
C ILE A 253 16.24 27.39 -6.11
N GLY A 254 17.33 26.64 -6.43
CA GLY A 254 18.64 26.83 -5.82
C GLY A 254 18.84 26.17 -4.46
N GLY A 255 17.88 25.35 -3.98
CA GLY A 255 17.92 24.62 -2.70
C GLY A 255 18.39 23.17 -2.83
N TRP A 256 19.18 22.86 -3.86
CA TRP A 256 19.64 21.49 -4.12
C TRP A 256 20.54 20.93 -3.02
N GLU A 257 21.45 21.72 -2.47
CA GLU A 257 22.39 21.26 -1.45
C GLU A 257 21.67 20.87 -0.16
N GLU A 258 20.70 21.66 0.28
CA GLU A 258 19.89 21.43 1.47
C GLU A 258 19.02 20.18 1.27
N PHE A 259 18.37 20.07 0.11
CA PHE A 259 17.59 18.87 -0.25
C PHE A 259 18.45 17.62 -0.24
N TRP A 260 19.61 17.65 -0.93
CA TRP A 260 20.51 16.52 -1.03
C TRP A 260 21.06 16.11 0.33
N PHE A 261 21.51 17.10 1.11
CA PHE A 261 22.00 16.86 2.46
C PHE A 261 20.93 16.22 3.35
N ALA A 262 19.75 16.80 3.42
CA ALA A 262 18.67 16.32 4.29
C ALA A 262 18.24 14.88 3.96
N ASN A 263 18.07 14.58 2.66
CA ASN A 263 17.45 13.33 2.23
C ASN A 263 18.46 12.17 2.04
N PHE A 264 19.72 12.46 1.75
CA PHE A 264 20.70 11.41 1.42
C PHE A 264 21.92 11.41 2.35
N VAL A 265 22.51 12.57 2.63
CA VAL A 265 23.76 12.65 3.40
C VAL A 265 23.51 12.49 4.90
N SER A 266 22.52 13.19 5.46
CA SER A 266 22.21 13.23 6.89
C SER A 266 21.92 11.86 7.51
N PHE A 267 21.47 10.90 6.69
CA PHE A 267 21.23 9.53 7.14
C PHE A 267 22.53 8.84 7.59
N PHE A 268 23.63 9.04 6.87
CA PHE A 268 24.92 8.42 7.17
C PHE A 268 25.67 9.12 8.33
N LEU A 269 25.28 10.35 8.65
CA LEU A 269 25.85 11.12 9.76
C LEU A 269 25.16 10.84 11.11
N ARG A 270 24.14 9.98 11.10
CA ARG A 270 23.41 9.62 12.32
C ARG A 270 24.26 8.76 13.24
N ALA A 271 24.37 9.15 14.50
CA ALA A 271 24.97 8.30 15.51
C ALA A 271 24.21 6.96 15.61
N PRO A 272 24.90 5.81 15.64
CA PRO A 272 24.27 4.52 15.78
C PRO A 272 23.49 4.45 17.11
N ALA A 273 22.29 3.85 17.08
CA ALA A 273 21.53 3.60 18.29
C ALA A 273 22.29 2.61 19.21
N PRO A 274 22.24 2.80 20.53
CA PRO A 274 22.82 1.84 21.47
C PRO A 274 22.24 0.43 21.25
N MET A 275 23.09 -0.61 21.24
CA MET A 275 22.67 -1.99 21.00
C MET A 275 21.60 -2.48 22.00
N GLY A 276 21.62 -2.01 23.25
CA GLY A 276 20.60 -2.32 24.24
C GLY A 276 19.21 -1.90 23.79
N ARG A 277 19.05 -0.68 23.28
CA ARG A 277 17.77 -0.19 22.76
C ARG A 277 17.27 -1.03 21.58
N PHE A 278 18.18 -1.51 20.73
CA PHE A 278 17.82 -2.39 19.62
C PHE A 278 17.29 -3.73 20.12
N ALA A 279 17.95 -4.35 21.12
CA ALA A 279 17.52 -5.61 21.71
C ALA A 279 16.13 -5.48 22.38
N ASP A 280 15.91 -4.42 23.14
CA ASP A 280 14.62 -4.16 23.79
C ASP A 280 13.49 -3.99 22.77
N GLN A 281 13.71 -3.18 21.74
CA GLN A 281 12.73 -2.98 20.66
C GLN A 281 12.46 -4.27 19.89
N TYR A 282 13.49 -5.07 19.59
CA TYR A 282 13.32 -6.36 18.93
C TYR A 282 12.46 -7.30 19.76
N THR A 283 12.76 -7.42 21.06
CA THR A 283 12.02 -8.32 21.95
C THR A 283 10.56 -7.89 22.11
N ILE A 284 10.30 -6.61 22.29
CA ILE A 284 8.93 -6.11 22.53
C ILE A 284 8.08 -6.11 21.26
N PHE A 285 8.65 -5.70 20.11
CA PHE A 285 7.86 -5.46 18.89
C PHE A 285 7.95 -6.59 17.86
N VAL A 286 9.08 -7.24 17.73
CA VAL A 286 9.30 -8.24 16.67
C VAL A 286 8.96 -9.65 17.13
N MET A 287 9.37 -10.04 18.34
CA MET A 287 9.16 -11.43 18.84
C MET A 287 7.69 -11.86 18.84
N PRO A 288 6.70 -11.05 19.30
CA PRO A 288 5.30 -11.46 19.23
C PRO A 288 4.82 -11.71 17.80
N LEU A 289 5.31 -10.93 16.83
CA LEU A 289 4.96 -11.09 15.41
C LEU A 289 5.59 -12.35 14.81
N VAL A 290 6.81 -12.70 15.20
CA VAL A 290 7.48 -13.96 14.80
C VAL A 290 6.66 -15.16 15.30
N VAL A 291 6.26 -15.15 16.58
CA VAL A 291 5.44 -16.25 17.17
C VAL A 291 4.13 -16.40 16.41
N LEU A 292 3.42 -15.30 16.12
CA LEU A 292 2.17 -15.33 15.35
C LEU A 292 2.39 -15.83 13.92
N THR A 293 3.51 -15.43 13.29
CA THR A 293 3.84 -15.87 11.92
C THR A 293 4.12 -17.38 11.90
N VAL A 294 4.90 -17.88 12.84
CA VAL A 294 5.20 -19.33 12.96
C VAL A 294 3.91 -20.11 13.22
N ALA A 295 3.07 -19.65 14.16
CA ALA A 295 1.80 -20.31 14.45
C ALA A 295 0.82 -20.30 13.24
N GLY A 296 0.91 -19.32 12.35
CA GLY A 296 0.09 -19.25 11.14
C GLY A 296 0.60 -20.09 9.96
N LEU A 297 1.80 -20.66 10.06
CA LEU A 297 2.39 -21.54 9.04
C LEU A 297 2.09 -23.03 9.28
N TYR A 298 1.57 -23.39 10.46
CA TYR A 298 1.14 -24.73 10.86
C TYR A 298 -0.39 -24.82 10.94
#